data_2f8a8203955a0a6e4495da3608ba2098
#
_entry.id   2f8a8203955a0a6e4495da3608ba2098
#
_cell.length_a   1.000
_cell.length_b   1.000
_cell.length_c   1.000
_cell.angle_alpha   90.00
_cell.angle_beta   90.00
_cell.angle_gamma   90.00
#
_symmetry.space_group_name_H-M   'P 1'
#
loop_
_entity.id
_entity.type
_entity.pdbx_description
1 polymer ?
#
loop_
_entity_poly.entity_id
_entity_poly.type
_entity_poly.pdbx_seq_one_letter_code
_entity_poly.pdbx_strand_id
1 'polypeptide(L)'
;NRSEYRKTQHNRLIIDAYNANLSSMHAALHSFAQTEDAHKMMILGDMRELGAASADAHAEVLQLALTTGCQQVWLVGSEFTKALTTLSADQAALFRTFADVEAVKAELEANPLNDHLILIKGSNGTRLFQLPELL
;
A
#
# COMPACT_ATOMS: atom_id res chain seq x y z
N ASN A 1 8.25 -6.72 13.10
CA ASN A 1 9.31 -6.89 12.23
C ASN A 1 9.19 -8.12 11.35
N ARG A 2 8.33 -7.99 10.35
CA ARG A 2 7.93 -9.11 9.52
C ARG A 2 8.14 -8.85 8.05
N SER A 3 8.99 -7.86 7.74
CA SER A 3 9.26 -7.53 6.35
C SER A 3 10.04 -8.63 5.69
N GLU A 4 9.63 -8.97 4.49
CA GLU A 4 10.29 -10.00 3.69
C GLU A 4 10.55 -9.41 2.32
N TYR A 5 11.80 -9.53 1.84
CA TYR A 5 12.10 -9.21 0.46
C TYR A 5 11.94 -10.47 -0.38
N ARG A 6 11.19 -10.38 -1.46
CA ARG A 6 10.98 -11.52 -2.36
C ARG A 6 11.06 -11.05 -3.81
N LYS A 7 11.93 -11.67 -4.58
CA LYS A 7 12.00 -11.44 -6.01
C LYS A 7 11.12 -12.49 -6.70
N THR A 8 10.18 -12.02 -7.50
CA THR A 8 9.35 -12.91 -8.31
C THR A 8 9.87 -12.90 -9.74
N GLN A 9 9.18 -13.62 -10.63
CA GLN A 9 9.54 -13.61 -12.03
C GLN A 9 9.41 -12.22 -12.64
N HIS A 10 8.48 -11.40 -12.15
CA HIS A 10 8.12 -10.14 -12.78
C HIS A 10 8.45 -8.90 -11.96
N ASN A 11 8.54 -9.03 -10.63
CA ASN A 11 8.65 -7.88 -9.73
C ASN A 11 9.59 -8.15 -8.56
N ARG A 12 9.87 -7.11 -7.79
CA ARG A 12 10.62 -7.18 -6.54
C ARG A 12 9.68 -6.69 -5.44
N LEU A 13 9.49 -7.51 -4.41
CA LEU A 13 8.48 -7.25 -3.38
C LEU A 13 9.11 -7.06 -2.01
N ILE A 14 8.58 -6.08 -1.28
CA ILE A 14 8.82 -5.95 0.16
C ILE A 14 7.47 -6.24 0.80
N ILE A 15 7.35 -7.40 1.45
CA ILE A 15 6.08 -7.90 1.95
C ILE A 15 6.02 -7.69 3.45
N ASP A 16 5.04 -6.91 3.91
CA ASP A 16 4.80 -6.64 5.31
C ASP A 16 3.27 -6.63 5.52
N ALA A 17 2.63 -7.73 5.14
CA ALA A 17 1.17 -7.83 5.07
C ALA A 17 0.59 -8.54 6.28
N TYR A 18 1.29 -8.54 7.39
CA TYR A 18 0.91 -9.31 8.56
C TYR A 18 0.17 -8.47 9.58
N ASN A 19 0.64 -7.26 9.79
CA ASN A 19 0.03 -6.33 10.74
C ASN A 19 0.35 -4.92 10.31
N ALA A 20 -0.58 -4.01 10.55
CA ALA A 20 -0.37 -2.61 10.21
C ALA A 20 -1.04 -1.72 11.26
N ASN A 21 -0.24 -0.81 11.81
CA ASN A 21 -0.72 0.28 12.65
C ASN A 21 0.02 1.53 12.23
N LEU A 22 -0.34 2.66 12.82
CA LEU A 22 0.24 3.93 12.40
C LEU A 22 1.76 3.94 12.56
N SER A 23 2.27 3.42 13.68
CA SER A 23 3.70 3.40 13.95
C SER A 23 4.46 2.54 12.92
N SER A 24 3.94 1.34 12.62
CA SER A 24 4.60 0.46 11.66
C SER A 24 4.48 0.98 10.24
N MET A 25 3.40 1.68 9.91
CA MET A 25 3.26 2.35 8.61
C MET A 25 4.29 3.47 8.47
N HIS A 26 4.47 4.29 9.52
CA HIS A 26 5.50 5.32 9.51
C HIS A 26 6.88 4.74 9.23
N ALA A 27 7.24 3.68 9.94
CA ALA A 27 8.55 3.06 9.79
C ALA A 27 8.74 2.49 8.38
N ALA A 28 7.73 1.79 7.87
CA ALA A 28 7.81 1.15 6.56
C ALA A 28 7.89 2.19 5.44
N LEU A 29 7.05 3.22 5.49
CA LEU A 29 7.04 4.24 4.44
C LEU A 29 8.30 5.10 4.49
N HIS A 30 8.79 5.42 5.69
CA HIS A 30 10.05 6.13 5.82
C HIS A 30 11.21 5.34 5.19
N SER A 31 11.28 4.05 5.50
CA SER A 31 12.31 3.18 4.94
C SER A 31 12.18 3.07 3.41
N PHE A 32 10.95 2.95 2.91
CA PHE A 32 10.71 2.83 1.48
C PHE A 32 11.06 4.12 0.73
N ALA A 33 10.85 5.27 1.37
CA ALA A 33 11.24 6.56 0.79
C ALA A 33 12.76 6.65 0.56
N GLN A 34 13.55 5.97 1.41
CA GLN A 34 15.00 5.94 1.30
C GLN A 34 15.50 4.93 0.26
N THR A 35 14.64 4.02 -0.17
CA THR A 35 15.01 2.97 -1.11
C THR A 35 14.92 3.54 -2.53
N GLU A 36 16.00 3.38 -3.29
CA GLU A 36 16.05 3.89 -4.65
C GLU A 36 15.68 2.79 -5.64
N ASP A 37 14.75 3.11 -6.51
CA ASP A 37 14.36 2.23 -7.61
C ASP A 37 13.61 3.10 -8.63
N ALA A 38 13.81 2.80 -9.91
CA ALA A 38 13.19 3.59 -10.98
C ALA A 38 11.67 3.41 -11.02
N HIS A 39 11.15 2.27 -10.53
CA HIS A 39 9.74 1.94 -10.64
C HIS A 39 9.19 1.48 -9.28
N LYS A 40 8.93 2.43 -8.40
CA LYS A 40 8.40 2.12 -7.07
C LYS A 40 6.90 2.29 -7.02
N MET A 41 6.22 1.38 -6.34
CA MET A 41 4.82 1.55 -5.98
C MET A 41 4.54 0.88 -4.63
N MET A 42 3.38 1.18 -4.07
CA MET A 42 2.93 0.56 -2.84
C MET A 42 1.51 0.04 -3.00
N ILE A 43 1.22 -1.04 -2.28
CA ILE A 43 -0.15 -1.55 -2.10
C ILE A 43 -0.39 -1.54 -0.60
N LEU A 44 -1.22 -0.62 -0.14
CA LEU A 44 -1.46 -0.39 1.28
C LEU A 44 -2.89 -0.76 1.63
N GLY A 45 -3.04 -1.60 2.64
CA GLY A 45 -4.36 -2.01 3.13
C GLY A 45 -4.72 -1.28 4.42
N ASP A 46 -6.02 -1.20 4.70
CA ASP A 46 -6.54 -0.54 5.89
C ASP A 46 -5.85 -1.01 7.16
N MET A 47 -5.66 -0.08 8.08
CA MET A 47 -5.30 -0.39 9.46
C MET A 47 -6.59 -0.66 10.23
N ARG A 48 -6.58 -1.68 11.08
CA ARG A 48 -7.77 -2.14 11.77
C ARG A 48 -7.77 -1.72 13.24
N GLU A 49 -8.96 -1.69 13.82
CA GLU A 49 -9.16 -1.54 15.27
C GLU A 49 -8.66 -0.22 15.83
N LEU A 50 -8.73 0.85 15.03
CA LEU A 50 -8.30 2.18 15.46
C LEU A 50 -9.43 3.01 16.03
N GLY A 51 -10.67 2.57 15.86
CA GLY A 51 -11.83 3.29 16.38
C GLY A 51 -11.88 4.72 15.88
N ALA A 52 -12.05 5.66 16.79
CA ALA A 52 -12.18 7.08 16.44
C ALA A 52 -10.90 7.66 15.85
N ALA A 53 -9.74 7.01 16.05
CA ALA A 53 -8.47 7.48 15.50
C ALA A 53 -8.26 7.09 14.04
N SER A 54 -9.16 6.28 13.47
CA SER A 54 -8.95 5.70 12.15
C SER A 54 -8.85 6.76 11.04
N ALA A 55 -9.76 7.73 11.04
CA ALA A 55 -9.79 8.74 9.98
C ALA A 55 -8.48 9.52 9.92
N ASP A 56 -8.01 10.00 11.07
CA ASP A 56 -6.76 10.79 11.13
C ASP A 56 -5.55 9.94 10.80
N ALA A 57 -5.51 8.70 11.28
CA ALA A 57 -4.38 7.81 11.04
C ALA A 57 -4.25 7.49 9.55
N HIS A 58 -5.35 7.16 8.90
CA HIS A 58 -5.31 6.85 7.46
C HIS A 58 -4.94 8.09 6.64
N ALA A 59 -5.46 9.27 7.02
CA ALA A 59 -5.08 10.51 6.35
C ALA A 59 -3.59 10.81 6.50
N GLU A 60 -3.04 10.54 7.67
CA GLU A 60 -1.60 10.75 7.93
C GLU A 60 -0.75 9.83 7.05
N VAL A 61 -1.16 8.57 6.89
CA VAL A 61 -0.43 7.64 6.01
C VAL A 61 -0.45 8.13 4.56
N LEU A 62 -1.56 8.70 4.09
CA LEU A 62 -1.60 9.25 2.74
C LEU A 62 -0.60 10.38 2.57
N GLN A 63 -0.47 11.27 3.57
CA GLN A 63 0.53 12.34 3.50
C GLN A 63 1.94 11.78 3.42
N LEU A 64 2.22 10.73 4.20
CA LEU A 64 3.53 10.06 4.14
C LEU A 64 3.76 9.43 2.78
N ALA A 65 2.74 8.81 2.20
CA ALA A 65 2.86 8.15 0.91
C ALA A 65 3.26 9.13 -0.19
N LEU A 66 2.84 10.39 -0.09
CA LEU A 66 3.20 11.43 -1.06
C LEU A 66 4.71 11.72 -1.08
N THR A 67 5.44 11.32 -0.04
CA THR A 67 6.87 11.63 0.08
C THR A 67 7.77 10.44 -0.26
N THR A 68 7.20 9.32 -0.72
CA THR A 68 7.97 8.08 -0.90
C THR A 68 8.61 7.93 -2.27
N GLY A 69 8.28 8.81 -3.21
CA GLY A 69 8.83 8.72 -4.57
C GLY A 69 8.16 7.66 -5.44
N CYS A 70 6.99 7.16 -5.04
CA CYS A 70 6.28 6.15 -5.81
C CYS A 70 5.62 6.75 -7.04
N GLN A 71 5.54 5.96 -8.11
CA GLN A 71 4.81 6.34 -9.31
C GLN A 71 3.31 6.21 -9.13
N GLN A 72 2.89 5.26 -8.30
CA GLN A 72 1.48 5.03 -7.98
C GLN A 72 1.40 4.33 -6.63
N VAL A 73 0.25 4.51 -5.96
CA VAL A 73 -0.05 3.86 -4.70
C VAL A 73 -1.47 3.31 -4.77
N TRP A 74 -1.61 2.01 -4.52
CA TRP A 74 -2.91 1.35 -4.48
C TRP A 74 -3.35 1.25 -3.03
N LEU A 75 -4.59 1.64 -2.77
CA LEU A 75 -5.19 1.63 -1.44
C LEU A 75 -6.31 0.61 -1.40
N VAL A 76 -6.30 -0.25 -0.39
CA VAL A 76 -7.24 -1.35 -0.30
C VAL A 76 -8.05 -1.22 0.99
N GLY A 77 -9.35 -0.95 0.83
CA GLY A 77 -10.28 -0.87 1.95
C GLY A 77 -10.99 0.46 2.05
N SER A 78 -12.05 0.47 2.85
CA SER A 78 -12.93 1.64 2.97
C SER A 78 -12.31 2.79 3.77
N GLU A 79 -11.41 2.47 4.72
CA GLU A 79 -10.82 3.53 5.56
C GLU A 79 -9.88 4.41 4.76
N PHE A 80 -9.03 3.82 3.95
CA PHE A 80 -8.19 4.60 3.03
C PHE A 80 -9.03 5.33 1.99
N THR A 81 -10.07 4.69 1.47
CA THR A 81 -10.94 5.33 0.48
C THR A 81 -11.56 6.60 1.04
N LYS A 82 -12.04 6.55 2.28
CA LYS A 82 -12.58 7.74 2.94
C LYS A 82 -11.50 8.80 3.14
N ALA A 83 -10.31 8.39 3.57
CA ALA A 83 -9.23 9.33 3.85
C ALA A 83 -8.78 10.07 2.58
N LEU A 84 -8.95 9.47 1.42
CA LEU A 84 -8.56 10.08 0.15
C LEU A 84 -9.27 11.41 -0.07
N THR A 85 -10.46 11.59 0.50
CA THR A 85 -11.22 12.85 0.37
C THR A 85 -10.54 14.03 1.04
N THR A 86 -9.53 13.80 1.90
CA THR A 86 -8.78 14.88 2.54
C THR A 86 -7.71 15.50 1.63
N LEU A 87 -7.45 14.89 0.47
CA LEU A 87 -6.40 15.33 -0.43
C LEU A 87 -6.94 16.23 -1.52
N SER A 88 -6.07 17.10 -2.05
CA SER A 88 -6.39 17.83 -3.27
C SER A 88 -6.45 16.88 -4.46
N ALA A 89 -7.02 17.34 -5.57
CA ALA A 89 -7.09 16.53 -6.79
C ALA A 89 -5.70 16.12 -7.26
N ASP A 90 -4.73 17.04 -7.21
CA ASP A 90 -3.36 16.75 -7.64
C ASP A 90 -2.71 15.69 -6.75
N GLN A 91 -2.91 15.79 -5.44
CA GLN A 91 -2.38 14.80 -4.50
C GLN A 91 -3.05 13.45 -4.69
N ALA A 92 -4.37 13.45 -4.88
CA ALA A 92 -5.15 12.23 -5.03
C ALA A 92 -4.77 11.44 -6.29
N ALA A 93 -4.21 12.12 -7.30
CA ALA A 93 -3.85 11.48 -8.56
C ALA A 93 -2.81 10.37 -8.41
N LEU A 94 -2.04 10.36 -7.32
CA LEU A 94 -1.07 9.30 -7.04
C LEU A 94 -1.76 7.99 -6.68
N PHE A 95 -2.99 8.06 -6.20
CA PHE A 95 -3.66 6.94 -5.52
C PHE A 95 -4.75 6.33 -6.38
N ARG A 96 -4.90 5.00 -6.26
CA ARG A 96 -6.01 4.26 -6.81
C ARG A 96 -6.62 3.41 -5.71
N THR A 97 -7.94 3.38 -5.60
CA THR A 97 -8.62 2.67 -4.51
C THR A 97 -9.24 1.37 -5.00
N PHE A 98 -9.24 0.39 -4.10
CA PHE A 98 -9.85 -0.93 -4.31
C PHE A 98 -10.66 -1.26 -3.08
N ALA A 99 -11.83 -1.86 -3.27
CA ALA A 99 -12.70 -2.20 -2.15
C ALA A 99 -12.08 -3.26 -1.24
N ASP A 100 -11.39 -4.24 -1.84
CA ASP A 100 -10.83 -5.38 -1.13
C ASP A 100 -9.74 -6.05 -1.97
N VAL A 101 -9.14 -7.11 -1.42
CA VAL A 101 -8.06 -7.82 -2.10
C VAL A 101 -8.55 -8.50 -3.38
N GLU A 102 -9.81 -8.90 -3.44
CA GLU A 102 -10.35 -9.54 -4.65
C GLU A 102 -10.35 -8.58 -5.83
N ALA A 103 -10.65 -7.31 -5.57
CA ALA A 103 -10.60 -6.28 -6.61
C ALA A 103 -9.18 -6.07 -7.13
N VAL A 104 -8.19 -6.14 -6.23
CA VAL A 104 -6.78 -6.04 -6.62
C VAL A 104 -6.38 -7.23 -7.48
N LYS A 105 -6.79 -8.44 -7.08
CA LYS A 105 -6.49 -9.64 -7.85
C LYS A 105 -7.05 -9.54 -9.27
N ALA A 106 -8.29 -9.07 -9.40
CA ALA A 106 -8.92 -8.91 -10.71
C ALA A 106 -8.12 -7.94 -11.58
N GLU A 107 -7.66 -6.84 -10.99
CA GLU A 107 -6.84 -5.87 -11.71
C GLU A 107 -5.53 -6.49 -12.17
N LEU A 108 -4.86 -7.24 -11.30
CA LEU A 108 -3.57 -7.86 -11.62
C LEU A 108 -3.71 -8.93 -12.69
N GLU A 109 -4.84 -9.63 -12.75
CA GLU A 109 -5.10 -10.60 -13.80
C GLU A 109 -5.34 -9.91 -15.13
N ALA A 110 -6.05 -8.78 -15.12
CA ALA A 110 -6.35 -8.03 -16.34
C ALA A 110 -5.13 -7.24 -16.82
N ASN A 111 -4.36 -6.68 -15.91
CA ASN A 111 -3.24 -5.79 -16.22
C ASN A 111 -2.05 -6.11 -15.31
N PRO A 112 -1.27 -7.15 -15.64
CA PRO A 112 -0.14 -7.55 -14.78
C PRO A 112 0.89 -6.44 -14.61
N LEU A 113 1.49 -6.38 -13.42
CA LEU A 113 2.58 -5.46 -13.13
C LEU A 113 3.91 -6.13 -13.42
N ASN A 114 4.83 -5.37 -14.00
CA ASN A 114 6.16 -5.87 -14.33
C ASN A 114 7.21 -4.83 -13.96
N ASP A 115 8.35 -5.32 -13.47
CA ASP A 115 9.55 -4.52 -13.19
C ASP A 115 9.28 -3.39 -12.19
N HIS A 116 8.52 -3.68 -11.15
CA HIS A 116 8.29 -2.74 -10.05
C HIS A 116 8.93 -3.25 -8.77
N LEU A 117 9.36 -2.31 -7.93
CA LEU A 117 9.61 -2.57 -6.53
C LEU A 117 8.35 -2.18 -5.77
N ILE A 118 7.71 -3.15 -5.12
CA ILE A 118 6.38 -2.98 -4.53
C ILE A 118 6.42 -3.24 -3.03
N LEU A 119 6.08 -2.23 -2.24
CA LEU A 119 5.83 -2.42 -0.81
C LEU A 119 4.39 -2.84 -0.62
N ILE A 120 4.17 -3.98 0.04
CA ILE A 120 2.83 -4.51 0.32
C ILE A 120 2.66 -4.49 1.83
N LYS A 121 1.75 -3.65 2.34
CA LYS A 121 1.55 -3.52 3.78
C LYS A 121 0.10 -3.22 4.10
N GLY A 122 -0.45 -3.97 5.05
CA GLY A 122 -1.81 -3.78 5.53
C GLY A 122 -2.05 -4.67 6.73
N SER A 123 -3.17 -4.50 7.40
CA SER A 123 -3.54 -5.41 8.48
C SER A 123 -3.80 -6.80 7.90
N ASN A 124 -3.67 -7.82 8.75
CA ASN A 124 -3.89 -9.19 8.32
C ASN A 124 -5.27 -9.38 7.71
N GLY A 125 -6.27 -8.67 8.21
CA GLY A 125 -7.63 -8.79 7.71
C GLY A 125 -7.86 -8.30 6.29
N THR A 126 -6.94 -7.49 5.74
CA THR A 126 -7.03 -7.07 4.34
C THR A 126 -6.56 -8.15 3.38
N ARG A 127 -5.89 -9.18 3.88
CA ARG A 127 -5.45 -10.35 3.13
C ARG A 127 -4.49 -10.06 1.99
N LEU A 128 -3.71 -8.99 2.10
CA LEU A 128 -2.75 -8.63 1.06
C LEU A 128 -1.67 -9.69 0.88
N PHE A 129 -1.51 -10.58 1.88
CA PHE A 129 -0.57 -11.69 1.78
C PHE A 129 -0.92 -12.66 0.64
N GLN A 130 -2.10 -12.53 0.05
CA GLN A 130 -2.49 -13.35 -1.10
C GLN A 130 -1.97 -12.80 -2.44
N LEU A 131 -1.44 -11.57 -2.45
CA LEU A 131 -1.04 -10.92 -3.69
C LEU A 131 0.29 -11.38 -4.28
N PRO A 132 1.31 -11.78 -3.48
CA PRO A 132 2.62 -12.12 -4.06
C PRO A 132 2.57 -13.18 -5.15
N GLU A 133 1.63 -14.12 -5.10
CA GLU A 133 1.49 -15.14 -6.13
C GLU A 133 1.13 -14.55 -7.49
N LEU A 134 0.53 -13.36 -7.52
CA LEU A 134 0.09 -12.69 -8.74
C LEU A 134 1.08 -11.63 -9.20
N LEU A 135 2.15 -11.46 -8.48
CA LEU A 135 3.15 -10.44 -8.74
C LEU A 135 4.49 -11.07 -9.10
#